data_582c1c5b71cbb08e8b440614f117558d
#
_entry.id   582c1c5b71cbb08e8b440614f117558d
#
_cell.length_a   1.000
_cell.length_b   1.000
_cell.length_c   1.000
_cell.angle_alpha   90.00
_cell.angle_beta   90.00
_cell.angle_gamma   90.00
#
_symmetry.space_group_name_H-M   'P 1'
#
loop_
_entity.id
_entity.type
_entity.pdbx_description
1 polymer ?
#
loop_
_entity_poly.entity_id
_entity_poly.type
_entity_poly.pdbx_seq_one_letter_code
_entity_poly.pdbx_strand_id
1 'polypeptide(L)'
;MISVMILVYNVEKYLRDCLNSVIGQTYKDLEIICINDGSTDNSLSILEEYAKKDSRIRIINKKNAGVSAGRNDGIENANGEYLFCVDSDDYIDRDYAQLLYENAKKNNSDFVIVSNFNSWNLDKRVTKKYHSALPTCSMFIKMSILKENKNLRYPLNVQPGEDAIFSHEVLMYAKNVSYEDKANYHYIKREGQVTQNAIKNASTLVKQIEKWFDILDEFYTKNNLWQTKSLSFAKFVEQEAFLAFRTKNFTQDDERKVFDMMKNILKKIMINVNKDDYQYFSKEFICLIESNTIKEYYSIIKYKYNYIRFRFFKQNVSIRYKENRYKLYKNDNI
;
A
#
# COMPACT_ATOMS: atom_id res chain seq x y z
N MET A 1 -12.03 13.93 -18.04
CA MET A 1 -12.39 12.49 -17.87
C MET A 1 -11.48 11.86 -16.83
N ILE A 2 -12.00 10.96 -16.00
CA ILE A 2 -11.25 10.17 -15.02
C ILE A 2 -11.39 8.70 -15.39
N SER A 3 -10.31 7.93 -15.31
CA SER A 3 -10.33 6.47 -15.44
C SER A 3 -10.55 5.83 -14.06
N VAL A 4 -11.53 4.95 -13.96
CA VAL A 4 -11.78 4.10 -12.80
C VAL A 4 -11.41 2.67 -13.17
N MET A 5 -10.44 2.08 -12.49
CA MET A 5 -10.01 0.70 -12.71
C MET A 5 -10.61 -0.22 -11.65
N ILE A 6 -11.23 -1.32 -12.09
CA ILE A 6 -11.80 -2.35 -11.23
C ILE A 6 -11.24 -3.70 -11.66
N LEU A 7 -10.40 -4.29 -10.82
CA LEU A 7 -9.89 -5.65 -11.07
C LEU A 7 -10.84 -6.68 -10.47
N VAL A 8 -11.25 -7.66 -11.27
CA VAL A 8 -12.29 -8.62 -10.94
C VAL A 8 -11.75 -10.04 -11.04
N TYR A 9 -11.84 -10.80 -9.93
CA TYR A 9 -11.54 -12.22 -9.91
C TYR A 9 -12.35 -12.93 -8.82
N ASN A 10 -13.35 -13.72 -9.21
CA ASN A 10 -14.21 -14.53 -8.32
C ASN A 10 -14.83 -13.73 -7.16
N VAL A 11 -15.60 -12.68 -7.50
CA VAL A 11 -16.21 -11.73 -6.55
C VAL A 11 -17.70 -11.50 -6.82
N GLU A 12 -18.40 -12.45 -7.42
CA GLU A 12 -19.82 -12.32 -7.80
C GLU A 12 -20.73 -11.77 -6.70
N LYS A 13 -20.42 -12.07 -5.43
CA LYS A 13 -21.21 -11.67 -4.25
C LYS A 13 -21.14 -10.16 -3.95
N TYR A 14 -20.04 -9.50 -4.32
CA TYR A 14 -19.74 -8.11 -3.94
C TYR A 14 -19.77 -7.16 -5.14
N LEU A 15 -19.54 -7.69 -6.34
CA LEU A 15 -19.30 -6.94 -7.56
C LEU A 15 -20.43 -5.97 -7.91
N ARG A 16 -21.68 -6.31 -7.62
CA ARG A 16 -22.83 -5.43 -7.89
C ARG A 16 -22.80 -4.15 -7.05
N ASP A 17 -22.43 -4.25 -5.79
CA ASP A 17 -22.33 -3.09 -4.88
C ASP A 17 -21.18 -2.18 -5.32
N CYS A 18 -20.04 -2.75 -5.66
CA CYS A 18 -18.91 -2.03 -6.25
C CYS A 18 -19.33 -1.27 -7.52
N LEU A 19 -19.89 -1.95 -8.51
CA LEU A 19 -20.32 -1.34 -9.78
C LEU A 19 -21.38 -0.25 -9.56
N ASN A 20 -22.37 -0.50 -8.70
CA ASN A 20 -23.42 0.49 -8.38
C ASN A 20 -22.80 1.76 -7.78
N SER A 21 -21.81 1.64 -6.92
CA SER A 21 -21.13 2.79 -6.30
C SER A 21 -20.36 3.63 -7.34
N VAL A 22 -19.73 2.97 -8.31
CA VAL A 22 -18.94 3.65 -9.36
C VAL A 22 -19.84 4.27 -10.43
N ILE A 23 -20.87 3.59 -10.93
CA ILE A 23 -21.79 4.17 -11.92
C ILE A 23 -22.64 5.29 -11.31
N GLY A 24 -22.90 5.23 -10.00
CA GLY A 24 -23.67 6.20 -9.24
C GLY A 24 -22.93 7.51 -8.92
N GLN A 25 -21.66 7.65 -9.29
CA GLN A 25 -20.86 8.83 -8.97
C GLN A 25 -21.49 10.14 -9.47
N THR A 26 -21.34 11.24 -8.69
CA THR A 26 -21.79 12.59 -9.08
C THR A 26 -20.98 13.14 -10.25
N TYR A 27 -19.66 12.87 -10.26
CA TYR A 27 -18.80 13.20 -11.40
C TYR A 27 -19.09 12.25 -12.57
N LYS A 28 -19.56 12.78 -13.69
CA LYS A 28 -20.09 11.93 -14.80
C LYS A 28 -19.07 11.59 -15.88
N ASP A 29 -18.04 12.41 -16.03
CA ASP A 29 -17.03 12.23 -17.09
C ASP A 29 -16.01 11.14 -16.68
N LEU A 30 -16.50 9.90 -16.57
CA LEU A 30 -15.77 8.71 -16.20
C LEU A 30 -15.67 7.72 -17.37
N GLU A 31 -14.54 7.04 -17.47
CA GLU A 31 -14.45 5.71 -18.09
C GLU A 31 -14.24 4.66 -16.98
N ILE A 32 -14.90 3.53 -17.09
CA ILE A 32 -14.86 2.45 -16.10
C ILE A 32 -14.25 1.22 -16.77
N ILE A 33 -13.03 0.88 -16.37
CA ILE A 33 -12.27 -0.22 -16.94
C ILE A 33 -12.34 -1.40 -15.99
N CYS A 34 -13.13 -2.40 -16.34
CA CYS A 34 -13.29 -3.64 -15.58
C CYS A 34 -12.39 -4.72 -16.19
N ILE A 35 -11.40 -5.19 -15.43
CA ILE A 35 -10.50 -6.24 -15.85
C ILE A 35 -10.94 -7.55 -15.22
N ASN A 36 -11.55 -8.45 -15.99
CA ASN A 36 -11.85 -9.80 -15.55
C ASN A 36 -10.61 -10.68 -15.73
N ASP A 37 -9.92 -10.97 -14.62
CA ASP A 37 -8.71 -11.79 -14.62
C ASP A 37 -9.02 -13.29 -14.56
N GLY A 38 -9.89 -13.75 -15.46
CA GLY A 38 -10.22 -15.16 -15.63
C GLY A 38 -11.11 -15.73 -14.53
N SER A 39 -12.14 -14.99 -14.07
CA SER A 39 -13.12 -15.48 -13.10
C SER A 39 -13.83 -16.75 -13.59
N THR A 40 -14.10 -17.65 -12.66
CA THR A 40 -14.81 -18.93 -12.89
C THR A 40 -16.22 -18.96 -12.29
N ASP A 41 -16.58 -17.89 -11.57
CA ASP A 41 -17.93 -17.64 -11.04
C ASP A 41 -18.74 -16.74 -12.00
N ASN A 42 -19.87 -16.19 -11.56
CA ASN A 42 -20.72 -15.32 -12.37
C ASN A 42 -20.19 -13.88 -12.54
N SER A 43 -18.97 -13.56 -12.08
CA SER A 43 -18.43 -12.19 -12.15
C SER A 43 -18.44 -11.64 -13.58
N LEU A 44 -18.01 -12.42 -14.59
CA LEU A 44 -18.01 -11.95 -15.98
C LEU A 44 -19.44 -11.63 -16.47
N SER A 45 -20.41 -12.50 -16.19
CA SER A 45 -21.82 -12.27 -16.59
C SER A 45 -22.39 -11.00 -15.94
N ILE A 46 -22.00 -10.71 -14.70
CA ILE A 46 -22.38 -9.46 -14.02
C ILE A 46 -21.77 -8.26 -14.73
N LEU A 47 -20.49 -8.30 -15.08
CA LEU A 47 -19.85 -7.22 -15.84
C LEU A 47 -20.55 -6.96 -17.19
N GLU A 48 -20.87 -8.02 -17.93
CA GLU A 48 -21.59 -7.92 -19.21
C GLU A 48 -23.00 -7.34 -19.05
N GLU A 49 -23.71 -7.69 -17.99
CA GLU A 49 -25.00 -7.08 -17.63
C GLU A 49 -24.88 -5.57 -17.42
N TYR A 50 -23.87 -5.15 -16.67
CA TYR A 50 -23.66 -3.72 -16.35
C TYR A 50 -23.15 -2.92 -17.56
N ALA A 51 -22.29 -3.49 -18.39
CA ALA A 51 -21.82 -2.86 -19.61
C ALA A 51 -22.95 -2.59 -20.64
N LYS A 52 -24.02 -3.41 -20.64
CA LYS A 52 -25.21 -3.14 -21.44
C LYS A 52 -26.05 -1.97 -20.90
N LYS A 53 -25.94 -1.67 -19.61
CA LYS A 53 -26.71 -0.59 -18.95
C LYS A 53 -25.97 0.75 -18.92
N ASP A 54 -24.64 0.73 -18.93
CA ASP A 54 -23.79 1.92 -18.84
C ASP A 54 -22.64 1.84 -19.83
N SER A 55 -22.70 2.66 -20.87
CA SER A 55 -21.72 2.71 -21.95
C SER A 55 -20.32 3.17 -21.55
N ARG A 56 -20.15 3.69 -20.33
CA ARG A 56 -18.84 4.05 -19.77
C ARG A 56 -18.03 2.82 -19.34
N ILE A 57 -18.69 1.66 -19.18
CA ILE A 57 -18.05 0.41 -18.78
C ILE A 57 -17.42 -0.27 -19.98
N ARG A 58 -16.13 -0.53 -19.89
CA ARG A 58 -15.35 -1.33 -20.82
C ARG A 58 -14.76 -2.54 -20.10
N ILE A 59 -14.99 -3.73 -20.66
CA ILE A 59 -14.52 -4.99 -20.08
C ILE A 59 -13.26 -5.45 -20.81
N ILE A 60 -12.23 -5.78 -20.06
CA ILE A 60 -11.05 -6.52 -20.52
C ILE A 60 -11.16 -7.92 -19.95
N ASN A 61 -11.51 -8.90 -20.78
CA ASN A 61 -11.61 -10.29 -20.35
C ASN A 61 -10.35 -11.05 -20.76
N LYS A 62 -9.65 -11.65 -19.79
CA LYS A 62 -8.36 -12.32 -20.01
C LYS A 62 -8.22 -13.60 -19.18
N LYS A 63 -7.23 -14.43 -19.51
CA LYS A 63 -6.81 -15.53 -18.64
C LYS A 63 -6.17 -14.97 -17.39
N ASN A 64 -6.37 -15.66 -16.25
CA ASN A 64 -5.79 -15.25 -14.97
C ASN A 64 -4.26 -15.12 -15.08
N ALA A 65 -3.76 -13.96 -14.73
CA ALA A 65 -2.34 -13.63 -14.72
C ALA A 65 -1.91 -12.93 -13.42
N GLY A 66 -2.85 -12.79 -12.48
CA GLY A 66 -2.62 -12.24 -11.15
C GLY A 66 -2.82 -10.72 -11.06
N VAL A 67 -2.93 -10.25 -9.82
CA VAL A 67 -3.33 -8.88 -9.47
C VAL A 67 -2.50 -7.80 -10.16
N SER A 68 -1.18 -7.94 -10.15
CA SER A 68 -0.26 -6.97 -10.78
C SER A 68 -0.45 -6.88 -12.29
N ALA A 69 -0.57 -8.03 -12.97
CA ALA A 69 -0.79 -8.06 -14.41
C ALA A 69 -2.14 -7.44 -14.79
N GLY A 70 -3.21 -7.76 -14.07
CA GLY A 70 -4.52 -7.16 -14.30
C GLY A 70 -4.53 -5.64 -14.09
N ARG A 71 -3.89 -5.15 -13.02
CA ARG A 71 -3.77 -3.70 -12.78
C ARG A 71 -2.93 -3.01 -13.86
N ASN A 72 -1.87 -3.65 -14.35
CA ASN A 72 -1.06 -3.11 -15.44
C ASN A 72 -1.87 -3.01 -16.74
N ASP A 73 -2.70 -4.01 -17.08
CA ASP A 73 -3.62 -3.93 -18.21
C ASP A 73 -4.62 -2.76 -18.07
N GLY A 74 -5.09 -2.50 -16.84
CA GLY A 74 -5.93 -1.35 -16.55
C GLY A 74 -5.23 -0.02 -16.81
N ILE A 75 -3.97 0.13 -16.37
CA ILE A 75 -3.14 1.33 -16.63
C ILE A 75 -2.93 1.54 -18.12
N GLU A 76 -2.57 0.48 -18.88
CA GLU A 76 -2.34 0.55 -20.34
C GLU A 76 -3.58 0.99 -21.11
N ASN A 77 -4.74 0.67 -20.60
CA ASN A 77 -6.01 0.97 -21.24
C ASN A 77 -6.67 2.26 -20.74
N ALA A 78 -6.09 2.95 -19.77
CA ALA A 78 -6.64 4.18 -19.19
C ALA A 78 -6.35 5.40 -20.08
N ASN A 79 -7.41 6.16 -20.42
CA ASN A 79 -7.32 7.36 -21.25
C ASN A 79 -7.61 8.66 -20.46
N GLY A 80 -8.11 8.55 -19.24
CA GLY A 80 -8.43 9.69 -18.39
C GLY A 80 -7.24 10.59 -18.06
N GLU A 81 -7.53 11.76 -17.57
CA GLU A 81 -6.52 12.69 -17.02
C GLU A 81 -5.93 12.15 -15.72
N TYR A 82 -6.79 11.53 -14.92
CA TYR A 82 -6.44 10.87 -13.67
C TYR A 82 -6.95 9.43 -13.65
N LEU A 83 -6.33 8.59 -12.83
CA LEU A 83 -6.68 7.20 -12.58
C LEU A 83 -6.84 6.95 -11.09
N PHE A 84 -7.88 6.23 -10.70
CA PHE A 84 -7.96 5.57 -9.40
C PHE A 84 -8.52 4.16 -9.51
N CYS A 85 -8.31 3.36 -8.45
CA CYS A 85 -8.78 2.00 -8.38
C CYS A 85 -9.87 1.84 -7.33
N VAL A 86 -10.85 0.98 -7.62
CA VAL A 86 -11.78 0.44 -6.64
C VAL A 86 -11.61 -1.08 -6.65
N ASP A 87 -11.30 -1.67 -5.50
CA ASP A 87 -11.25 -3.12 -5.39
C ASP A 87 -12.68 -3.68 -5.54
N SER A 88 -12.83 -4.75 -6.28
CA SER A 88 -14.15 -5.26 -6.73
C SER A 88 -15.03 -5.83 -5.62
N ASP A 89 -14.50 -5.95 -4.42
CA ASP A 89 -15.20 -6.33 -3.18
C ASP A 89 -15.50 -5.16 -2.24
N ASP A 90 -15.15 -3.92 -2.67
CA ASP A 90 -15.33 -2.68 -1.92
C ASP A 90 -16.32 -1.72 -2.62
N TYR A 91 -16.64 -0.60 -1.98
CA TYR A 91 -17.45 0.46 -2.58
C TYR A 91 -17.03 1.86 -2.11
N ILE A 92 -17.48 2.89 -2.81
CA ILE A 92 -17.13 4.29 -2.58
C ILE A 92 -18.38 5.15 -2.40
N ASP A 93 -18.26 6.27 -1.65
CA ASP A 93 -19.34 7.23 -1.52
C ASP A 93 -19.64 7.93 -2.87
N ARG A 94 -20.85 8.45 -3.00
CA ARG A 94 -21.40 8.97 -4.24
C ARG A 94 -20.63 10.16 -4.82
N ASP A 95 -19.96 10.94 -3.99
CA ASP A 95 -19.19 12.14 -4.36
C ASP A 95 -17.67 11.91 -4.40
N TYR A 96 -17.24 10.66 -4.23
CA TYR A 96 -15.83 10.28 -4.14
C TYR A 96 -14.99 10.81 -5.30
N ALA A 97 -15.36 10.52 -6.54
CA ALA A 97 -14.61 10.96 -7.73
C ALA A 97 -14.63 12.50 -7.88
N GLN A 98 -15.73 13.15 -7.51
CA GLN A 98 -15.86 14.61 -7.53
C GLN A 98 -14.87 15.26 -6.56
N LEU A 99 -14.84 14.80 -5.32
CA LEU A 99 -13.95 15.32 -4.28
C LEU A 99 -12.47 15.17 -4.66
N LEU A 100 -12.09 14.02 -5.20
CA LEU A 100 -10.72 13.77 -5.66
C LEU A 100 -10.34 14.72 -6.81
N TYR A 101 -11.22 14.89 -7.78
CA TYR A 101 -10.96 15.75 -8.92
C TYR A 101 -10.85 17.22 -8.52
N GLU A 102 -11.77 17.72 -7.70
CA GLU A 102 -11.74 19.07 -7.17
C GLU A 102 -10.47 19.33 -6.36
N ASN A 103 -10.09 18.39 -5.49
CA ASN A 103 -8.85 18.48 -4.72
C ASN A 103 -7.62 18.56 -5.65
N ALA A 104 -7.55 17.68 -6.64
CA ALA A 104 -6.44 17.65 -7.60
C ALA A 104 -6.34 18.96 -8.38
N LYS A 105 -7.46 19.50 -8.86
CA LYS A 105 -7.49 20.76 -9.61
C LYS A 105 -7.13 21.95 -8.72
N LYS A 106 -7.70 22.03 -7.53
CA LYS A 106 -7.43 23.11 -6.56
C LYS A 106 -5.96 23.21 -6.17
N ASN A 107 -5.31 22.06 -5.96
CA ASN A 107 -3.93 21.98 -5.49
C ASN A 107 -2.93 21.77 -6.63
N ASN A 108 -3.37 21.71 -7.89
CA ASN A 108 -2.58 21.32 -9.05
C ASN A 108 -1.78 20.03 -8.78
N SER A 109 -2.48 19.03 -8.23
CA SER A 109 -1.81 17.82 -7.75
C SER A 109 -1.56 16.82 -8.87
N ASP A 110 -0.39 16.22 -8.83
CA ASP A 110 -0.03 15.08 -9.67
C ASP A 110 -0.48 13.76 -9.01
N PHE A 111 -0.64 13.81 -7.69
CA PHE A 111 -1.04 12.67 -6.88
C PHE A 111 -1.91 13.14 -5.70
N VAL A 112 -3.10 12.54 -5.53
CA VAL A 112 -3.93 12.77 -4.34
C VAL A 112 -3.97 11.49 -3.52
N ILE A 113 -3.65 11.60 -2.24
CA ILE A 113 -3.73 10.49 -1.28
C ILE A 113 -5.09 10.52 -0.61
N VAL A 114 -5.87 9.47 -0.79
CA VAL A 114 -7.11 9.26 -0.03
C VAL A 114 -6.74 8.77 1.36
N SER A 115 -7.22 9.46 2.39
CA SER A 115 -6.90 9.15 3.78
C SER A 115 -8.11 8.75 4.62
N ASN A 116 -9.31 8.72 4.05
CA ASN A 116 -10.54 8.38 4.74
C ASN A 116 -11.05 6.99 4.33
N PHE A 117 -10.86 6.02 5.24
CA PHE A 117 -11.34 4.66 5.10
C PHE A 117 -12.21 4.30 6.30
N ASN A 118 -13.34 3.64 6.09
CA ASN A 118 -14.25 3.24 7.17
C ASN A 118 -13.64 2.21 8.15
N SER A 119 -12.59 1.51 7.77
CA SER A 119 -11.97 0.45 8.57
C SER A 119 -10.63 0.82 9.20
N TRP A 120 -9.93 1.80 8.65
CA TRP A 120 -8.67 2.34 9.19
C TRP A 120 -8.36 3.70 8.54
N ASN A 121 -7.74 4.58 9.32
CA ASN A 121 -7.23 5.84 8.80
C ASN A 121 -5.72 5.71 8.59
N LEU A 122 -5.23 6.13 7.43
CA LEU A 122 -3.80 6.35 7.24
C LEU A 122 -3.32 7.33 8.31
N ASP A 123 -2.24 6.98 9.04
CA ASP A 123 -1.71 7.91 10.06
C ASP A 123 -1.27 9.20 9.38
N LYS A 124 -2.08 10.26 9.55
CA LYS A 124 -1.86 11.58 8.94
C LYS A 124 -0.49 12.18 9.30
N ARG A 125 0.11 11.74 10.41
CA ARG A 125 1.44 12.22 10.83
C ARG A 125 2.55 11.61 10.00
N VAL A 126 2.38 10.33 9.61
CA VAL A 126 3.34 9.60 8.80
C VAL A 126 3.26 10.01 7.33
N THR A 127 2.04 10.23 6.82
CA THR A 127 1.79 10.49 5.39
C THR A 127 2.01 11.94 4.96
N LYS A 128 1.76 12.95 5.81
CA LYS A 128 1.75 14.36 5.39
C LYS A 128 3.09 14.93 4.89
N LYS A 129 4.22 14.35 5.21
CA LYS A 129 5.52 14.92 4.84
C LYS A 129 6.40 13.97 4.03
N TYR A 130 6.31 12.66 4.27
CA TYR A 130 7.11 11.66 3.58
C TYR A 130 6.23 10.48 3.22
N HIS A 131 5.80 10.46 1.97
CA HIS A 131 5.02 9.36 1.39
C HIS A 131 5.97 8.21 1.12
N SER A 132 5.56 7.00 1.45
CA SER A 132 6.43 5.85 1.21
C SER A 132 5.71 4.67 0.58
N ALA A 133 4.63 4.20 1.16
CA ALA A 133 3.87 3.05 0.69
C ALA A 133 2.37 3.29 0.89
N LEU A 134 1.57 2.98 -0.10
CA LEU A 134 0.13 3.19 -0.09
C LEU A 134 -0.60 2.00 -0.70
N PRO A 135 -1.76 1.61 -0.17
CA PRO A 135 -2.62 0.64 -0.83
C PRO A 135 -3.19 1.22 -2.13
N THR A 136 -3.45 0.36 -3.08
CA THR A 136 -3.94 0.74 -4.41
C THR A 136 -5.18 1.64 -4.36
N CYS A 137 -6.11 1.36 -3.45
CA CYS A 137 -7.35 2.12 -3.30
C CYS A 137 -7.18 3.53 -2.71
N SER A 138 -6.00 3.89 -2.20
CA SER A 138 -5.73 5.23 -1.67
C SER A 138 -5.09 6.19 -2.68
N MET A 139 -4.95 5.79 -3.93
CA MET A 139 -4.23 6.55 -4.95
C MET A 139 -5.15 7.16 -5.98
N PHE A 140 -5.01 8.47 -6.20
CA PHE A 140 -5.56 9.18 -7.37
C PHE A 140 -4.39 9.81 -8.12
N ILE A 141 -4.06 9.23 -9.28
CA ILE A 141 -2.79 9.46 -9.99
C ILE A 141 -3.05 10.20 -11.28
N LYS A 142 -2.29 11.27 -11.55
CA LYS A 142 -2.30 11.95 -12.84
C LYS A 142 -1.66 11.05 -13.89
N MET A 143 -2.41 10.72 -14.92
CA MET A 143 -1.99 9.74 -15.94
C MET A 143 -0.72 10.14 -16.71
N SER A 144 -0.39 11.45 -16.79
CA SER A 144 0.86 11.88 -17.42
C SER A 144 2.09 11.24 -16.77
N ILE A 145 2.11 11.05 -15.43
CA ILE A 145 3.20 10.37 -14.74
C ILE A 145 3.43 8.96 -15.30
N LEU A 146 2.35 8.19 -15.45
CA LEU A 146 2.42 6.79 -15.91
C LEU A 146 2.67 6.67 -17.42
N LYS A 147 2.23 7.66 -18.22
CA LYS A 147 2.42 7.71 -19.66
C LYS A 147 3.85 8.12 -20.03
N GLU A 148 4.43 9.08 -19.31
CA GLU A 148 5.79 9.54 -19.49
C GLU A 148 6.82 8.53 -18.97
N ASN A 149 6.46 7.74 -17.95
CA ASN A 149 7.31 6.77 -17.29
C ASN A 149 6.75 5.36 -17.43
N LYS A 150 6.84 4.77 -18.62
CA LYS A 150 6.26 3.46 -18.96
C LYS A 150 6.75 2.30 -18.10
N ASN A 151 7.86 2.46 -17.39
CA ASN A 151 8.38 1.45 -16.46
C ASN A 151 7.67 1.45 -15.10
N LEU A 152 6.89 2.50 -14.78
CA LEU A 152 6.08 2.56 -13.55
C LEU A 152 4.88 1.64 -13.70
N ARG A 153 5.04 0.40 -13.26
CA ARG A 153 4.03 -0.66 -13.30
C ARG A 153 4.06 -1.46 -12.01
N TYR A 154 2.94 -2.07 -11.67
CA TYR A 154 2.89 -3.03 -10.57
C TYR A 154 3.88 -4.16 -10.85
N PRO A 155 4.80 -4.48 -9.92
CA PRO A 155 5.80 -5.52 -10.13
C PRO A 155 5.12 -6.90 -10.23
N LEU A 156 5.50 -7.69 -11.22
CA LEU A 156 5.02 -9.06 -11.37
C LEU A 156 5.70 -9.97 -10.33
N ASN A 157 4.98 -11.01 -9.90
CA ASN A 157 5.49 -12.01 -8.93
C ASN A 157 5.90 -11.45 -7.57
N VAL A 158 5.36 -10.29 -7.21
CA VAL A 158 5.45 -9.71 -5.87
C VAL A 158 4.04 -9.73 -5.26
N GLN A 159 3.89 -10.46 -4.14
CA GLN A 159 2.66 -10.47 -3.36
C GLN A 159 2.95 -11.11 -1.99
N PRO A 160 2.72 -10.37 -0.88
CA PRO A 160 2.21 -9.00 -0.79
C PRO A 160 3.28 -7.93 -1.13
N GLY A 161 2.83 -6.67 -1.28
CA GLY A 161 3.66 -5.48 -1.37
C GLY A 161 3.81 -4.91 -2.78
N GLU A 162 3.09 -5.46 -3.77
CA GLU A 162 3.06 -4.93 -5.12
C GLU A 162 2.52 -3.50 -5.19
N ASP A 163 1.53 -3.18 -4.37
CA ASP A 163 0.93 -1.86 -4.25
C ASP A 163 1.86 -0.86 -3.53
N ALA A 164 2.52 -1.32 -2.48
CA ALA A 164 3.50 -0.52 -1.73
C ALA A 164 4.67 -0.09 -2.63
N ILE A 165 5.23 -1.02 -3.43
CA ILE A 165 6.32 -0.71 -4.38
C ILE A 165 5.81 0.26 -5.45
N PHE A 166 4.71 -0.07 -6.12
CA PHE A 166 4.16 0.76 -7.18
C PHE A 166 3.88 2.19 -6.71
N SER A 167 3.18 2.34 -5.57
CA SER A 167 2.89 3.66 -5.02
C SER A 167 4.15 4.43 -4.65
N HIS A 168 5.15 3.74 -4.09
CA HIS A 168 6.43 4.34 -3.76
C HIS A 168 7.14 4.89 -5.00
N GLU A 169 7.25 4.07 -6.04
CA GLU A 169 7.88 4.48 -7.30
C GLU A 169 7.15 5.66 -7.96
N VAL A 170 5.82 5.62 -8.03
CA VAL A 170 5.02 6.72 -8.61
C VAL A 170 5.20 8.02 -7.83
N LEU A 171 5.24 7.95 -6.50
CA LEU A 171 5.45 9.11 -5.63
C LEU A 171 6.82 9.77 -5.82
N MET A 172 7.83 9.03 -6.29
CA MET A 172 9.14 9.63 -6.61
C MET A 172 9.08 10.59 -7.80
N TYR A 173 8.11 10.44 -8.69
CA TYR A 173 7.87 11.31 -9.84
C TYR A 173 6.80 12.39 -9.60
N ALA A 174 5.97 12.24 -8.60
CA ALA A 174 4.97 13.24 -8.26
C ALA A 174 5.63 14.49 -7.68
N LYS A 175 5.35 15.67 -8.26
CA LYS A 175 5.86 16.97 -7.80
C LYS A 175 4.93 17.58 -6.76
N ASN A 176 3.61 17.49 -7.01
CA ASN A 176 2.59 18.06 -6.16
C ASN A 176 1.69 16.95 -5.61
N VAL A 177 1.80 16.69 -4.31
CA VAL A 177 1.00 15.69 -3.61
C VAL A 177 0.04 16.37 -2.64
N SER A 178 -1.24 16.04 -2.71
CA SER A 178 -2.26 16.50 -1.77
C SER A 178 -2.98 15.34 -1.09
N TYR A 179 -3.81 15.68 -0.11
CA TYR A 179 -4.59 14.72 0.68
C TYR A 179 -6.06 15.03 0.56
N GLU A 180 -6.86 13.98 0.40
CA GLU A 180 -8.31 14.06 0.47
C GLU A 180 -8.81 13.24 1.66
N ASP A 181 -9.45 13.90 2.62
CA ASP A 181 -9.95 13.28 3.85
C ASP A 181 -11.48 13.26 3.95
N LYS A 182 -12.19 13.78 2.93
CA LYS A 182 -13.65 13.74 2.84
C LYS A 182 -14.13 12.62 1.94
N ALA A 183 -13.37 12.27 0.88
CA ALA A 183 -13.69 11.17 0.00
C ALA A 183 -13.60 9.84 0.77
N ASN A 184 -14.73 9.20 0.99
CA ASN A 184 -14.82 8.01 1.84
C ASN A 184 -14.79 6.73 1.02
N TYR A 185 -13.85 5.86 1.35
CA TYR A 185 -13.66 4.53 0.77
C TYR A 185 -14.10 3.47 1.77
N HIS A 186 -14.98 2.55 1.36
CA HIS A 186 -15.53 1.50 2.20
C HIS A 186 -14.84 0.17 1.92
N TYR A 187 -13.85 -0.14 2.75
CA TYR A 187 -13.13 -1.42 2.72
C TYR A 187 -13.95 -2.51 3.42
N ILE A 188 -14.28 -3.57 2.69
CA ILE A 188 -15.09 -4.69 3.18
C ILE A 188 -14.21 -5.85 3.63
N LYS A 189 -14.27 -6.18 4.92
CA LYS A 189 -13.56 -7.35 5.46
C LYS A 189 -14.34 -8.62 5.13
N ARG A 190 -13.70 -9.55 4.44
CA ARG A 190 -14.27 -10.86 4.10
C ARG A 190 -13.29 -12.00 4.37
N GLU A 191 -13.80 -13.20 4.55
CA GLU A 191 -12.95 -14.41 4.64
C GLU A 191 -12.25 -14.69 3.31
N GLY A 192 -11.01 -15.17 3.37
CA GLY A 192 -10.24 -15.56 2.19
C GLY A 192 -9.56 -14.41 1.45
N GLN A 193 -9.56 -13.18 2.01
CA GLN A 193 -8.79 -12.07 1.42
C GLN A 193 -7.30 -12.41 1.35
N VAL A 194 -6.66 -11.97 0.27
CA VAL A 194 -5.23 -12.21 0.01
C VAL A 194 -4.35 -11.75 1.17
N THR A 195 -4.70 -10.62 1.78
CA THR A 195 -3.99 -10.06 2.94
C THR A 195 -3.98 -11.02 4.13
N GLN A 196 -5.08 -11.74 4.38
CA GLN A 196 -5.15 -12.71 5.47
C GLN A 196 -4.30 -13.96 5.21
N ASN A 197 -4.21 -14.40 3.95
CA ASN A 197 -3.41 -15.57 3.57
C ASN A 197 -1.91 -15.26 3.53
N ALA A 198 -1.51 -14.09 3.10
CA ALA A 198 -0.12 -13.62 3.12
C ALA A 198 0.44 -13.51 4.56
N ILE A 199 -0.43 -13.20 5.54
CA ILE A 199 -0.06 -13.12 6.96
C ILE A 199 0.25 -14.49 7.55
N LYS A 200 -0.32 -15.58 7.03
CA LYS A 200 -0.20 -16.93 7.60
C LYS A 200 1.16 -17.58 7.32
N ASN A 201 1.89 -17.14 6.31
CA ASN A 201 3.18 -17.75 5.93
C ASN A 201 4.34 -16.75 6.04
N ALA A 202 4.94 -16.70 7.24
CA ALA A 202 6.05 -15.79 7.53
C ALA A 202 7.28 -16.02 6.62
N SER A 203 7.58 -17.27 6.27
CA SER A 203 8.73 -17.58 5.37
C SER A 203 8.54 -17.03 3.96
N THR A 204 7.29 -17.01 3.46
CA THR A 204 6.98 -16.39 2.17
C THR A 204 7.20 -14.89 2.24
N LEU A 205 6.80 -14.24 3.35
CA LEU A 205 6.99 -12.80 3.54
C LEU A 205 8.48 -12.41 3.57
N VAL A 206 9.36 -13.24 4.17
CA VAL A 206 10.82 -12.99 4.14
C VAL A 206 11.34 -12.88 2.71
N LYS A 207 10.94 -13.79 1.83
CA LYS A 207 11.31 -13.74 0.41
C LYS A 207 10.72 -12.53 -0.33
N GLN A 208 9.53 -12.08 0.06
CA GLN A 208 8.96 -10.87 -0.54
C GLN A 208 9.70 -9.60 -0.09
N ILE A 209 10.08 -9.51 1.19
CA ILE A 209 10.87 -8.37 1.71
C ILE A 209 12.21 -8.25 0.97
N GLU A 210 12.87 -9.37 0.70
CA GLU A 210 14.09 -9.39 -0.12
C GLU A 210 13.83 -8.79 -1.50
N LYS A 211 12.81 -9.27 -2.21
CA LYS A 211 12.41 -8.74 -3.52
C LYS A 211 12.05 -7.25 -3.48
N TRP A 212 11.37 -6.79 -2.43
CA TRP A 212 11.04 -5.36 -2.30
C TRP A 212 12.28 -4.50 -2.28
N PHE A 213 13.31 -4.93 -1.54
CA PHE A 213 14.57 -4.18 -1.45
C PHE A 213 15.36 -4.25 -2.76
N ASP A 214 15.40 -5.39 -3.43
CA ASP A 214 16.08 -5.55 -4.71
C ASP A 214 15.45 -4.63 -5.78
N ILE A 215 14.13 -4.65 -5.91
CA ILE A 215 13.40 -3.82 -6.88
C ILE A 215 13.65 -2.33 -6.60
N LEU A 216 13.51 -1.89 -5.34
CA LEU A 216 13.69 -0.50 -5.00
C LEU A 216 15.16 -0.05 -5.06
N ASP A 217 16.11 -0.91 -4.73
CA ASP A 217 17.54 -0.63 -4.88
C ASP A 217 17.91 -0.40 -6.35
N GLU A 218 17.42 -1.26 -7.25
CA GLU A 218 17.59 -1.10 -8.70
C GLU A 218 16.92 0.20 -9.19
N PHE A 219 15.68 0.45 -8.77
CA PHE A 219 14.93 1.65 -9.13
C PHE A 219 15.66 2.94 -8.71
N TYR A 220 16.14 3.01 -7.47
CA TYR A 220 16.87 4.17 -6.95
C TYR A 220 18.22 4.37 -7.65
N THR A 221 18.89 3.27 -7.97
CA THR A 221 20.19 3.33 -8.70
C THR A 221 19.98 3.81 -10.12
N LYS A 222 19.05 3.23 -10.85
CA LYS A 222 18.75 3.55 -12.25
C LYS A 222 18.28 5.00 -12.44
N ASN A 223 17.56 5.54 -11.46
CA ASN A 223 16.97 6.88 -11.54
C ASN A 223 17.76 7.94 -10.76
N ASN A 224 18.95 7.62 -10.26
CA ASN A 224 19.82 8.53 -9.48
C ASN A 224 19.12 9.17 -8.26
N LEU A 225 18.30 8.40 -7.53
CA LEU A 225 17.45 8.92 -6.44
C LEU A 225 18.13 8.87 -5.06
N TRP A 226 19.27 8.23 -4.93
CA TRP A 226 19.93 8.01 -3.65
C TRP A 226 20.21 9.29 -2.86
N GLN A 227 20.67 10.35 -3.52
CA GLN A 227 21.00 11.61 -2.85
C GLN A 227 19.75 12.41 -2.45
N THR A 228 18.66 12.32 -3.22
CA THR A 228 17.51 13.21 -3.07
C THR A 228 16.30 12.57 -2.42
N LYS A 229 16.17 11.25 -2.46
CA LYS A 229 14.98 10.50 -2.03
C LYS A 229 15.25 9.40 -0.99
N SER A 230 16.47 9.30 -0.45
CA SER A 230 16.83 8.28 0.55
C SER A 230 15.92 8.29 1.77
N LEU A 231 15.47 9.46 2.23
CA LEU A 231 14.53 9.55 3.34
C LEU A 231 13.19 8.85 3.02
N SER A 232 12.70 8.96 1.80
CA SER A 232 11.48 8.27 1.36
C SER A 232 11.65 6.74 1.38
N PHE A 233 12.83 6.25 0.95
CA PHE A 233 13.12 4.82 1.04
C PHE A 233 13.25 4.35 2.49
N ALA A 234 13.89 5.12 3.38
CA ALA A 234 13.93 4.80 4.80
C ALA A 234 12.52 4.69 5.41
N LYS A 235 11.60 5.58 5.00
CA LYS A 235 10.18 5.51 5.41
C LYS A 235 9.49 4.27 4.86
N PHE A 236 9.76 3.84 3.63
CA PHE A 236 9.26 2.58 3.09
C PHE A 236 9.74 1.39 3.94
N VAL A 237 11.03 1.34 4.29
CA VAL A 237 11.59 0.29 5.16
C VAL A 237 10.86 0.27 6.51
N GLU A 238 10.59 1.44 7.09
CA GLU A 238 9.87 1.56 8.36
C GLU A 238 8.43 1.06 8.25
N GLN A 239 7.71 1.49 7.22
CA GLN A 239 6.27 1.23 7.09
C GLN A 239 5.96 -0.20 6.67
N GLU A 240 6.82 -0.83 5.89
CA GLU A 240 6.59 -2.18 5.37
C GLU A 240 7.42 -3.24 6.10
N ALA A 241 8.74 -3.25 5.90
CA ALA A 241 9.59 -4.32 6.42
C ALA A 241 9.71 -4.28 7.95
N PHE A 242 9.89 -3.10 8.55
CA PHE A 242 9.99 -2.96 10.00
C PHE A 242 8.65 -3.19 10.70
N LEU A 243 7.54 -2.77 10.11
CA LEU A 243 6.21 -3.11 10.62
C LEU A 243 6.00 -4.63 10.60
N ALA A 244 6.35 -5.31 9.48
CA ALA A 244 6.28 -6.76 9.39
C ALA A 244 7.17 -7.43 10.44
N PHE A 245 8.43 -6.99 10.60
CA PHE A 245 9.37 -7.47 11.61
C PHE A 245 8.78 -7.40 13.03
N ARG A 246 8.05 -6.33 13.35
CA ARG A 246 7.44 -6.13 14.67
C ARG A 246 6.14 -6.90 14.90
N THR A 247 5.35 -7.15 13.86
CA THR A 247 3.96 -7.62 13.99
C THR A 247 3.75 -9.06 13.56
N LYS A 248 4.65 -9.63 12.73
CA LYS A 248 4.50 -10.99 12.22
C LYS A 248 5.18 -12.02 13.11
N ASN A 249 4.67 -13.24 13.08
CA ASN A 249 5.22 -14.38 13.82
C ASN A 249 6.34 -15.05 13.01
N PHE A 250 7.49 -14.39 12.95
CA PHE A 250 8.69 -14.99 12.37
C PHE A 250 9.32 -16.05 13.29
N THR A 251 9.97 -17.06 12.71
CA THR A 251 10.93 -17.86 13.45
C THR A 251 12.12 -17.00 13.86
N GLN A 252 12.94 -17.45 14.81
CA GLN A 252 14.14 -16.68 15.19
C GLN A 252 15.11 -16.50 14.02
N ASP A 253 15.19 -17.47 13.12
CA ASP A 253 16.05 -17.40 11.94
C ASP A 253 15.49 -16.41 10.91
N ASP A 254 14.18 -16.47 10.62
CA ASP A 254 13.52 -15.51 9.72
C ASP A 254 13.59 -14.08 10.28
N GLU A 255 13.40 -13.91 11.59
CA GLU A 255 13.52 -12.62 12.25
C GLU A 255 14.93 -12.03 12.10
N ARG A 256 15.98 -12.86 12.24
CA ARG A 256 17.36 -12.45 12.00
C ARG A 256 17.57 -12.05 10.54
N LYS A 257 17.08 -12.86 9.58
CA LYS A 257 17.19 -12.56 8.15
C LYS A 257 16.55 -11.21 7.80
N VAL A 258 15.32 -10.95 8.27
CA VAL A 258 14.63 -9.68 8.03
C VAL A 258 15.40 -8.52 8.66
N PHE A 259 15.92 -8.69 9.88
CA PHE A 259 16.76 -7.68 10.54
C PHE A 259 18.00 -7.37 9.71
N ASP A 260 18.73 -8.39 9.27
CA ASP A 260 19.98 -8.23 8.51
C ASP A 260 19.70 -7.58 7.14
N MET A 261 18.63 -7.96 6.44
CA MET A 261 18.20 -7.32 5.19
C MET A 261 17.90 -5.84 5.40
N MET A 262 17.12 -5.48 6.44
CA MET A 262 16.87 -4.08 6.77
C MET A 262 18.16 -3.31 7.08
N LYS A 263 19.07 -3.90 7.86
CA LYS A 263 20.36 -3.26 8.19
C LYS A 263 21.22 -3.04 6.95
N ASN A 264 21.23 -3.98 6.02
CA ASN A 264 22.03 -3.88 4.80
C ASN A 264 21.52 -2.73 3.90
N ILE A 265 20.21 -2.65 3.65
CA ILE A 265 19.66 -1.57 2.84
C ILE A 265 19.77 -0.22 3.56
N LEU A 266 19.54 -0.17 4.88
CA LEU A 266 19.66 1.06 5.67
C LEU A 266 21.09 1.62 5.69
N LYS A 267 22.14 0.78 5.67
CA LYS A 267 23.52 1.27 5.53
C LYS A 267 23.68 2.14 4.27
N LYS A 268 23.09 1.74 3.15
CA LYS A 268 23.14 2.49 1.88
C LYS A 268 22.25 3.74 1.94
N ILE A 269 21.07 3.64 2.51
CA ILE A 269 20.09 4.73 2.62
C ILE A 269 20.61 5.85 3.54
N MET A 270 21.08 5.49 4.73
CA MET A 270 21.35 6.45 5.81
C MET A 270 22.59 7.33 5.57
N ILE A 271 23.41 7.03 4.57
CA ILE A 271 24.50 7.91 4.11
C ILE A 271 23.95 9.28 3.65
N ASN A 272 22.73 9.28 3.09
CA ASN A 272 22.11 10.47 2.52
C ASN A 272 20.92 11.01 3.33
N VAL A 273 20.70 10.50 4.55
CA VAL A 273 19.64 10.97 5.45
C VAL A 273 20.26 11.81 6.57
N ASN A 274 19.78 13.04 6.74
CA ASN A 274 20.26 13.92 7.79
C ASN A 274 19.74 13.47 9.16
N LYS A 275 20.51 13.72 10.22
CA LYS A 275 20.06 13.42 11.59
C LYS A 275 18.83 14.22 12.00
N ASP A 276 18.63 15.40 11.46
CA ASP A 276 17.42 16.20 11.69
C ASP A 276 16.15 15.53 11.15
N ASP A 277 16.29 14.66 10.14
CA ASP A 277 15.18 13.90 9.58
C ASP A 277 14.75 12.73 10.46
N TYR A 278 15.54 12.37 11.49
CA TYR A 278 15.18 11.29 12.45
C TYR A 278 13.90 11.61 13.23
N GLN A 279 13.51 12.88 13.35
CA GLN A 279 12.22 13.29 13.93
C GLN A 279 11.01 12.70 13.20
N TYR A 280 11.17 12.25 11.95
CA TYR A 280 10.11 11.65 11.14
C TYR A 280 9.98 10.14 11.31
N PHE A 281 10.94 9.50 12.00
CA PHE A 281 10.89 8.07 12.30
C PHE A 281 10.30 7.78 13.68
N SER A 282 9.74 6.59 13.83
CA SER A 282 9.37 6.08 15.16
C SER A 282 10.62 5.85 15.99
N LYS A 283 10.47 5.99 17.30
CA LYS A 283 11.57 5.78 18.24
C LYS A 283 12.15 4.36 18.14
N GLU A 284 11.30 3.38 17.91
CA GLU A 284 11.70 1.99 17.75
C GLU A 284 12.48 1.75 16.46
N PHE A 285 12.13 2.43 15.38
CA PHE A 285 12.89 2.35 14.13
C PHE A 285 14.25 3.03 14.25
N ILE A 286 14.33 4.14 14.98
CA ILE A 286 15.62 4.76 15.31
C ILE A 286 16.52 3.78 16.08
N CYS A 287 15.96 3.03 17.04
CA CYS A 287 16.73 2.00 17.75
C CYS A 287 17.26 0.90 16.81
N LEU A 288 16.47 0.53 15.78
CA LEU A 288 16.93 -0.40 14.75
C LEU A 288 18.07 0.22 13.91
N ILE A 289 17.93 1.48 13.52
CA ILE A 289 18.99 2.20 12.78
C ILE A 289 20.29 2.22 13.58
N GLU A 290 20.24 2.56 14.87
CA GLU A 290 21.40 2.70 15.76
C GLU A 290 22.05 1.36 16.17
N SER A 291 21.29 0.26 16.20
CA SER A 291 21.81 -1.06 16.61
C SER A 291 22.62 -1.74 15.51
N ASN A 292 23.65 -2.51 15.86
CA ASN A 292 24.45 -3.31 14.93
C ASN A 292 23.96 -4.75 14.84
N THR A 293 23.31 -5.25 15.88
CA THR A 293 22.83 -6.62 15.97
C THR A 293 21.39 -6.65 16.49
N ILE A 294 20.68 -7.72 16.18
CA ILE A 294 19.32 -7.93 16.69
C ILE A 294 19.28 -8.02 18.23
N LYS A 295 20.33 -8.54 18.85
CA LYS A 295 20.47 -8.60 20.32
C LYS A 295 20.59 -7.18 20.90
N GLU A 296 21.42 -6.35 20.28
CA GLU A 296 21.58 -4.94 20.66
C GLU A 296 20.26 -4.18 20.51
N TYR A 297 19.55 -4.35 19.38
CA TYR A 297 18.24 -3.76 19.17
C TYR A 297 17.27 -4.10 20.31
N TYR A 298 17.11 -5.38 20.64
CA TYR A 298 16.23 -5.76 21.74
C TYR A 298 16.70 -5.26 23.11
N SER A 299 18.00 -5.17 23.33
CA SER A 299 18.57 -4.59 24.55
C SER A 299 18.22 -3.10 24.68
N ILE A 300 18.37 -2.32 23.60
CA ILE A 300 18.04 -0.90 23.56
C ILE A 300 16.54 -0.69 23.77
N ILE A 301 15.70 -1.47 23.09
CA ILE A 301 14.23 -1.39 23.26
C ILE A 301 13.83 -1.71 24.69
N LYS A 302 14.37 -2.76 25.28
CA LYS A 302 14.10 -3.11 26.69
C LYS A 302 14.52 -2.01 27.65
N TYR A 303 15.72 -1.44 27.48
CA TYR A 303 16.28 -0.44 28.37
C TYR A 303 15.63 0.94 28.23
N LYS A 304 15.55 1.47 26.98
CA LYS A 304 15.03 2.84 26.72
C LYS A 304 13.51 2.95 26.85
N TYR A 305 12.77 1.87 26.57
CA TYR A 305 11.31 1.94 26.47
C TYR A 305 10.56 1.01 27.41
N ASN A 306 11.28 0.29 28.27
CA ASN A 306 10.70 -0.68 29.20
C ASN A 306 9.70 -1.64 28.51
N TYR A 307 10.03 -2.09 27.30
CA TYR A 307 9.26 -3.07 26.58
C TYR A 307 9.76 -4.47 26.88
N ILE A 308 8.88 -5.34 27.37
CA ILE A 308 9.13 -6.78 27.43
C ILE A 308 8.25 -7.43 26.37
N ARG A 309 8.87 -8.04 25.36
CA ARG A 309 8.17 -8.81 24.35
C ARG A 309 8.06 -10.26 24.83
N PHE A 310 6.84 -10.71 25.14
CA PHE A 310 6.57 -12.11 25.44
C PHE A 310 5.88 -12.77 24.24
N ARG A 311 6.38 -13.93 23.82
CA ARG A 311 5.63 -14.85 22.95
C ARG A 311 4.80 -15.76 23.85
N PHE A 312 3.53 -15.45 24.01
CA PHE A 312 2.58 -16.38 24.64
C PHE A 312 1.70 -17.02 23.56
N PHE A 313 1.75 -18.35 23.45
CA PHE A 313 0.84 -19.17 22.64
C PHE A 313 0.49 -18.62 21.24
N LYS A 314 1.50 -18.42 20.41
CA LYS A 314 1.34 -17.94 19.02
C LYS A 314 0.82 -16.50 18.83
N GLN A 315 0.66 -15.71 19.87
CA GLN A 315 0.33 -14.29 19.78
C GLN A 315 1.49 -13.43 20.28
N ASN A 316 1.83 -12.36 19.54
CA ASN A 316 2.79 -11.36 20.00
C ASN A 316 2.09 -10.44 21.01
N VAL A 317 2.47 -10.52 22.26
CA VAL A 317 1.99 -9.61 23.31
C VAL A 317 3.12 -8.65 23.64
N SER A 318 2.91 -7.34 23.49
CA SER A 318 3.84 -6.30 23.93
C SER A 318 3.36 -5.72 25.27
N ILE A 319 4.21 -5.74 26.27
CA ILE A 319 3.92 -5.11 27.57
C ILE A 319 4.72 -3.84 27.66
N ARG A 320 4.04 -2.69 27.78
CA ARG A 320 4.66 -1.39 28.04
C ARG A 320 4.75 -1.17 29.55
N TYR A 321 5.95 -1.00 30.04
CA TYR A 321 6.19 -0.61 31.43
C TYR A 321 6.08 0.92 31.57
N LYS A 322 5.05 1.40 32.24
CA LYS A 322 5.00 2.77 32.73
C LYS A 322 4.89 2.70 34.25
N GLU A 323 5.79 3.38 34.93
CA GLU A 323 5.85 3.53 36.36
C GLU A 323 4.67 2.96 37.15
N ASN A 324 4.88 1.82 37.79
CA ASN A 324 3.99 1.15 38.76
C ASN A 324 2.61 0.62 38.28
N ARG A 325 2.30 0.50 36.95
CA ARG A 325 1.12 -0.22 36.50
C ARG A 325 1.39 -0.99 35.20
N TYR A 326 1.19 -2.29 35.24
CA TYR A 326 1.18 -3.15 34.05
C TYR A 326 -0.13 -2.94 33.28
N LYS A 327 -0.07 -2.54 32.03
CA LYS A 327 -1.20 -2.67 31.10
C LYS A 327 -0.83 -3.66 30.00
N LEU A 328 -1.55 -4.77 29.95
CA LEU A 328 -1.58 -5.69 28.84
C LEU A 328 -2.38 -5.04 27.71
N TYR A 329 -1.74 -4.81 26.57
CA TYR A 329 -2.43 -4.45 25.34
C TYR A 329 -2.49 -5.71 24.47
N LYS A 330 -3.66 -6.32 24.36
CA LYS A 330 -3.97 -7.18 23.23
C LYS A 330 -4.10 -6.28 22.02
N ASN A 331 -3.29 -6.51 21.00
CA ASN A 331 -3.54 -5.93 19.69
C ASN A 331 -4.69 -6.72 19.04
N ASP A 332 -5.92 -6.38 19.40
CA ASP A 332 -7.14 -6.95 18.80
C ASP A 332 -7.54 -6.24 17.48
N ASN A 333 -6.65 -5.35 16.94
CA ASN A 333 -6.90 -4.61 15.72
C ASN A 333 -5.64 -4.55 14.85
N ILE A 334 -5.42 -5.60 14.08
CA ILE A 334 -4.78 -5.56 12.76
C ILE A 334 -5.47 -6.60 11.88
#